data_8e0b2d5b9381e667a4a619e524ed64e4
#
_entry.id   8e0b2d5b9381e667a4a619e524ed64e4
#
_cell.length_a   1.000
_cell.length_b   1.000
_cell.length_c   1.000
_cell.angle_alpha   90.00
_cell.angle_beta   90.00
_cell.angle_gamma   90.00
#
_symmetry.space_group_name_H-M   'P 1'
#
loop_
_entity.id
_entity.type
_entity.pdbx_description
1 polymer ?
#
loop_
_entity_poly.entity_id
_entity_poly.type
_entity_poly.pdbx_seq_one_letter_code
_entity_poly.pdbx_strand_id
1 'polypeptide(L)'
;MRLSATAYCVSGKTRSGEHPRVGTVAADPRVLPIGTVLRIHPHRGLYTVLDTGSGLKGRELDIYMPSCRKARAFGRRTVQVT
;
A
#
# COMPACT_ATOMS: atom_id res chain seq x y z
N MET A 1 -4.89 7.62 11.64
CA MET A 1 -4.52 6.23 11.94
C MET A 1 -3.06 5.99 11.59
N ARG A 2 -2.35 5.30 12.44
CA ARG A 2 -0.96 4.91 12.18
C ARG A 2 -0.89 3.49 11.68
N LEU A 3 -0.10 3.26 10.63
CA LEU A 3 0.14 1.93 10.09
C LEU A 3 1.64 1.71 9.89
N SER A 4 2.04 0.45 9.96
CA SER A 4 3.38 0.03 9.57
C SER A 4 3.39 -0.16 8.07
N ALA A 5 4.21 0.59 7.36
CA ALA A 5 4.24 0.59 5.90
C ALA A 5 5.52 -0.04 5.37
N THR A 6 5.38 -0.86 4.35
CA THR A 6 6.46 -1.38 3.53
C THR A 6 6.17 -0.99 2.09
N ALA A 7 7.06 -1.35 1.16
CA ALA A 7 6.86 -1.08 -0.24
C ALA A 7 7.15 -2.32 -1.08
N TYR A 8 6.49 -2.42 -2.22
CA TYR A 8 6.70 -3.54 -3.14
C TYR A 8 6.75 -3.03 -4.58
N CYS A 9 7.43 -3.79 -5.45
CA CYS A 9 7.60 -3.41 -6.84
C CYS A 9 7.13 -4.50 -7.82
N VAL A 10 6.57 -5.58 -7.31
CA VAL A 10 6.14 -6.71 -8.14
C VAL A 10 4.91 -6.30 -8.94
N SER A 11 4.93 -6.58 -10.26
CA SER A 11 3.81 -6.33 -11.14
C SER A 11 2.93 -7.59 -11.25
N GLY A 12 1.72 -7.41 -11.78
CA GLY A 12 0.72 -8.46 -11.89
C GLY A 12 -0.62 -7.88 -11.47
N LYS A 13 -1.69 -8.67 -11.64
CA LYS A 13 -3.01 -8.20 -11.23
C LYS A 13 -3.16 -8.21 -9.72
N THR A 14 -3.71 -7.16 -9.18
CA THR A 14 -4.07 -7.06 -7.77
C THR A 14 -5.36 -7.83 -7.51
N ARG A 15 -5.76 -7.91 -6.24
CA ARG A 15 -7.01 -8.57 -5.86
C ARG A 15 -8.23 -7.93 -6.51
N SER A 16 -8.19 -6.63 -6.79
CA SER A 16 -9.27 -5.94 -7.49
C SER A 16 -9.36 -6.30 -8.97
N GLY A 17 -8.37 -7.01 -9.51
CA GLY A 17 -8.27 -7.36 -10.92
C GLY A 17 -7.53 -6.35 -11.77
N GLU A 18 -7.07 -5.27 -11.18
CA GLU A 18 -6.31 -4.23 -11.86
C GLU A 18 -4.82 -4.41 -11.64
N HIS A 19 -4.02 -3.96 -12.60
CA HIS A 19 -2.58 -3.92 -12.42
C HIS A 19 -2.22 -2.78 -11.47
N PRO A 20 -1.21 -2.96 -10.59
CA PRO A 20 -0.80 -1.88 -9.71
C PRO A 20 -0.16 -0.74 -10.49
N ARG A 21 -0.37 0.46 -9.99
CA ARG A 21 0.22 1.69 -10.52
C ARG A 21 0.53 2.61 -9.36
N VAL A 22 1.24 3.68 -9.62
CA VAL A 22 1.51 4.69 -8.58
C VAL A 22 0.17 5.11 -7.95
N GLY A 23 0.09 5.03 -6.62
CA GLY A 23 -1.13 5.27 -5.88
C GLY A 23 -1.85 4.00 -5.45
N THR A 24 -1.33 2.82 -5.81
CA THR A 24 -1.88 1.53 -5.37
C THR A 24 -1.24 1.10 -4.07
N VAL A 25 -2.06 0.63 -3.14
CA VAL A 25 -1.58 0.03 -1.89
C VAL A 25 -2.31 -1.29 -1.64
N ALA A 26 -1.64 -2.17 -0.90
CA ALA A 26 -2.23 -3.40 -0.37
C ALA A 26 -2.42 -3.24 1.13
N ALA A 27 -3.50 -3.79 1.66
CA ALA A 27 -3.82 -3.68 3.07
C ALA A 27 -4.65 -4.87 3.53
N ASP A 28 -4.80 -5.01 4.85
CA ASP A 28 -5.75 -5.95 5.43
C ASP A 28 -7.16 -5.39 5.19
N PRO A 29 -8.02 -6.10 4.43
CA PRO A 29 -9.34 -5.58 4.08
C PRO A 29 -10.28 -5.43 5.29
N ARG A 30 -9.93 -6.03 6.42
CA ARG A 30 -10.69 -5.85 7.66
C ARG A 30 -10.42 -4.48 8.29
N VAL A 31 -9.29 -3.87 7.96
CA VAL A 31 -8.91 -2.54 8.45
C VAL A 31 -9.16 -1.48 7.40
N LEU A 32 -8.72 -1.74 6.16
CA LEU A 32 -8.88 -0.84 5.03
C LEU A 32 -9.42 -1.64 3.84
N PRO A 33 -10.74 -1.67 3.64
CA PRO A 33 -11.34 -2.45 2.56
C PRO A 33 -10.84 -2.02 1.17
N ILE A 34 -10.87 -2.96 0.21
CA ILE A 34 -10.55 -2.66 -1.18
C ILE A 34 -11.48 -1.54 -1.66
N GLY A 35 -10.90 -0.56 -2.33
CA GLY A 35 -11.60 0.64 -2.78
C GLY A 35 -11.45 1.83 -1.85
N THR A 36 -10.91 1.64 -0.66
CA THR A 36 -10.67 2.75 0.25
C THR A 36 -9.64 3.70 -0.34
N VAL A 37 -9.98 5.00 -0.35
CA VAL A 37 -9.07 6.06 -0.80
C VAL A 37 -8.54 6.75 0.44
N LEU A 38 -7.22 6.94 0.47
CA LEU A 38 -6.57 7.52 1.65
C LEU A 38 -5.37 8.38 1.26
N ARG A 39 -4.93 9.18 2.22
CA ARG A 39 -3.69 9.94 2.14
C ARG A 39 -2.68 9.33 3.09
N ILE A 40 -1.43 9.26 2.64
CA ILE A 40 -0.32 8.73 3.44
C ILE A 40 0.66 9.86 3.68
N HIS A 41 0.74 10.33 4.92
CA HIS A 41 1.64 11.43 5.26
C HIS A 41 3.05 10.91 5.51
N PRO A 42 4.08 11.60 5.07
CA PRO A 42 4.09 12.92 4.42
C PRO A 42 3.97 12.88 2.89
N HIS A 43 3.67 11.75 2.30
CA HIS A 43 3.59 11.62 0.84
C HIS A 43 2.41 12.42 0.29
N ARG A 44 2.55 12.88 -0.94
CA ARG A 44 1.50 13.64 -1.63
C ARG A 44 0.62 12.71 -2.45
N GLY A 45 -0.58 13.17 -2.73
CA GLY A 45 -1.52 12.47 -3.59
C GLY A 45 -2.42 11.52 -2.84
N LEU A 46 -3.30 10.88 -3.60
CA LEU A 46 -4.24 9.92 -3.07
C LEU A 46 -3.77 8.52 -3.37
N TYR A 47 -4.05 7.62 -2.44
CA TYR A 47 -3.76 6.20 -2.59
C TYR A 47 -5.06 5.43 -2.49
N THR A 48 -5.16 4.33 -3.25
CA THR A 48 -6.34 3.49 -3.24
C THR A 48 -5.94 2.07 -2.89
N VAL A 49 -6.68 1.45 -1.99
CA VAL A 49 -6.48 0.05 -1.63
C VAL A 49 -7.05 -0.80 -2.76
N LEU A 50 -6.17 -1.44 -3.53
CA LEU A 50 -6.58 -2.30 -4.65
C LEU A 50 -6.16 -3.75 -4.46
N ASP A 51 -5.45 -4.06 -3.36
CA ASP A 51 -4.92 -5.40 -3.16
C ASP A 51 -4.93 -5.79 -1.70
N THR A 52 -4.79 -7.09 -1.49
CA THR A 52 -4.58 -7.68 -0.17
C THR A 52 -3.27 -8.45 -0.21
N GLY A 53 -2.66 -8.67 0.94
CA GLY A 53 -1.45 -9.46 1.04
C GLY A 53 -1.60 -10.49 2.13
N SER A 54 -1.17 -11.74 1.87
CA SER A 54 -1.30 -12.83 2.85
C SER A 54 -0.55 -12.53 4.15
N GLY A 55 0.50 -11.73 4.08
CA GLY A 55 1.28 -11.32 5.25
C GLY A 55 0.83 -10.00 5.87
N LEU A 56 -0.17 -9.33 5.28
CA LEU A 56 -0.64 -8.04 5.76
C LEU A 56 -1.82 -8.24 6.69
N LYS A 57 -1.60 -8.03 7.97
CA LYS A 57 -2.65 -8.21 8.99
C LYS A 57 -2.69 -6.99 9.90
N GLY A 58 -3.91 -6.55 10.20
CA GLY A 58 -4.14 -5.42 11.08
C GLY A 58 -3.65 -4.11 10.46
N ARG A 59 -2.86 -3.36 11.19
CA ARG A 59 -2.42 -2.02 10.81
C ARG A 59 -1.14 -2.06 9.99
N GLU A 60 -1.15 -2.83 8.90
CA GLU A 60 -0.05 -2.94 7.97
C GLU A 60 -0.47 -2.49 6.59
N LEU A 61 0.45 -1.87 5.87
CA LEU A 61 0.21 -1.31 4.55
C LEU A 61 1.42 -1.61 3.67
N ASP A 62 1.17 -1.95 2.40
CA ASP A 62 2.25 -2.19 1.44
C ASP A 62 2.03 -1.29 0.23
N ILE A 63 2.98 -0.39 -0.01
CA ILE A 63 2.84 0.67 -1.02
C ILE A 63 3.53 0.24 -2.30
N TYR A 64 2.80 0.27 -3.42
CA TYR A 64 3.39 -0.05 -4.71
C TYR A 64 4.36 1.06 -5.14
N MET A 65 5.58 0.65 -5.50
CA MET A 65 6.60 1.51 -6.07
C MET A 65 7.17 0.83 -7.30
N PRO A 66 7.06 1.46 -8.50
CA PRO A 66 7.55 0.83 -9.73
C PRO A 66 9.04 0.52 -9.70
N SER A 67 9.83 1.33 -9.00
CA SER A 67 11.26 1.11 -8.85
C SER A 67 11.53 0.16 -7.70
N CYS A 68 12.07 -1.02 -8.00
CA CYS A 68 12.45 -1.98 -6.96
C CYS A 68 13.55 -1.43 -6.06
N ARG A 69 14.44 -0.57 -6.60
CA ARG A 69 15.45 0.10 -5.80
C ARG A 69 14.81 0.99 -4.74
N LYS A 70 13.82 1.81 -5.14
CA LYS A 70 13.12 2.70 -4.21
C LYS A 70 12.30 1.90 -3.20
N ALA A 71 11.67 0.82 -3.65
CA ALA A 71 10.91 -0.03 -2.74
C ALA A 71 11.80 -0.64 -1.65
N ARG A 72 12.99 -1.11 -2.03
CA ARG A 72 13.94 -1.65 -1.05
C ARG A 72 14.45 -0.57 -0.09
N ALA A 73 14.72 0.62 -0.63
CA ALA A 73 15.21 1.74 0.17
C ALA A 73 14.14 2.25 1.15
N PHE A 74 12.87 2.08 0.81
CA PHE A 74 11.78 2.48 1.68
C PHE A 74 11.80 1.73 3.01
N GLY A 75 12.09 0.42 2.97
CA GLY A 75 12.15 -0.40 4.17
C GLY A 75 10.80 -0.52 4.87
N ARG A 76 10.80 -0.42 6.19
CA ARG A 76 9.59 -0.43 7.00
C ARG A 76 9.53 0.86 7.80
N ARG A 77 8.40 1.55 7.70
CA ARG A 77 8.20 2.84 8.38
C ARG A 77 6.81 2.90 8.97
N THR A 78 6.66 3.65 10.06
CA THR A 78 5.35 4.00 10.56
C THR A 78 4.88 5.24 9.81
N VAL A 79 3.67 5.18 9.29
CA VAL A 79 3.06 6.29 8.54
C VAL A 79 1.72 6.67 9.15
N GLN A 80 1.33 7.93 8.96
CA GLN A 80 0.04 8.42 9.34
C GLN A 80 -0.85 8.45 8.11
N VAL A 81 -2.05 7.87 8.21
CA VAL A 81 -3.02 7.88 7.10
C VAL A 81 -4.31 8.57 7.53
N THR A 82 -4.96 9.19 6.54
CA THR A 82 -6.27 9.84 6.72
C THR A 82 -7.22 9.53 5.58
#